data_1dd40cdb568d8def34afab59d5b3c2b2
#
_entry.id   1dd40cdb568d8def34afab59d5b3c2b2
#
_cell.length_a   1.000
_cell.length_b   1.000
_cell.length_c   1.000
_cell.angle_alpha   90.00
_cell.angle_beta   90.00
_cell.angle_gamma   90.00
#
_symmetry.space_group_name_H-M   'P 1'
#
loop_
_entity.id
_entity.type
_entity.pdbx_description
1 polymer ?
#
loop_
_entity_poly.entity_id
_entity_poly.type
_entity_poly.pdbx_seq_one_letter_code
_entity_poly.pdbx_strand_id
1 'polypeptide(L)'
;RGGIGVIRVSGSDIEPIAHGILGKQPATRYAEYSSFLDENGDILDQGIALYFQSPNSFTGENILELQGHGGPAVLQLLLNRCLDLGARLAQPGEFTKRAFLNDKLDLA
;
A
#
# COMPACT_ATOMS: atom_id res chain seq x y z
N ARG A 1 10.02 19.16 4.23
CA ARG A 1 8.72 19.04 4.82
C ARG A 1 8.68 17.86 5.74
N GLY A 2 8.11 18.04 6.88
CA GLY A 2 8.15 17.04 7.91
C GLY A 2 7.02 16.03 7.93
N GLY A 3 6.16 15.97 6.94
CA GLY A 3 5.02 15.08 6.96
C GLY A 3 5.33 13.68 6.46
N ILE A 4 4.55 12.72 6.91
CA ILE A 4 4.57 11.37 6.38
C ILE A 4 3.44 11.23 5.37
N GLY A 5 3.76 10.73 4.17
CA GLY A 5 2.75 10.37 3.20
C GLY A 5 2.42 8.89 3.30
N VAL A 6 1.16 8.56 3.19
CA VAL A 6 0.71 7.17 3.30
C VAL A 6 -0.02 6.76 2.04
N ILE A 7 0.38 5.61 1.49
CA ILE A 7 -0.30 4.97 0.38
C ILE A 7 -0.80 3.62 0.85
N ARG A 8 -2.06 3.31 0.57
CA ARG A 8 -2.62 1.99 0.82
C ARG A 8 -3.09 1.36 -0.47
N VAL A 9 -2.72 0.10 -0.67
CA VAL A 9 -3.16 -0.69 -1.81
C VAL A 9 -3.94 -1.87 -1.26
N SER A 10 -5.16 -2.06 -1.74
CA SER A 10 -6.03 -3.14 -1.27
C SER A 10 -6.55 -3.95 -2.45
N GLY A 11 -6.50 -5.27 -2.32
CA GLY A 11 -7.02 -6.15 -3.36
C GLY A 11 -6.76 -7.60 -3.04
N SER A 12 -7.34 -8.48 -3.86
CA SER A 12 -7.16 -9.92 -3.66
C SER A 12 -5.79 -10.39 -4.13
N ASP A 13 -5.18 -9.69 -5.08
CA ASP A 13 -3.89 -10.08 -5.65
C ASP A 13 -3.00 -8.85 -5.81
N ILE A 14 -2.39 -8.42 -4.70
CA ILE A 14 -1.51 -7.27 -4.71
C ILE A 14 -0.04 -7.67 -4.56
N GLU A 15 0.26 -8.97 -4.64
CA GLU A 15 1.64 -9.43 -4.50
C GLU A 15 2.57 -8.86 -5.56
N PRO A 16 2.17 -8.75 -6.83
CA PRO A 16 3.05 -8.12 -7.82
C PRO A 16 3.40 -6.68 -7.48
N ILE A 17 2.47 -5.95 -6.87
CA ILE A 17 2.71 -4.58 -6.45
C ILE A 17 3.70 -4.56 -5.29
N ALA A 18 3.45 -5.38 -4.27
CA ALA A 18 4.34 -5.47 -3.11
C ALA A 18 5.76 -5.88 -3.54
N HIS A 19 5.86 -6.88 -4.39
CA HIS A 19 7.14 -7.36 -4.90
C HIS A 19 7.86 -6.30 -5.72
N GLY A 20 7.13 -5.60 -6.56
CA GLY A 20 7.73 -4.57 -7.42
C GLY A 20 8.27 -3.39 -6.63
N ILE A 21 7.58 -3.00 -5.56
CA ILE A 21 7.96 -1.85 -4.76
C ILE A 21 9.03 -2.21 -3.73
N LEU A 22 8.88 -3.36 -3.07
CA LEU A 22 9.77 -3.72 -1.95
C LEU A 22 10.92 -4.63 -2.38
N GLY A 23 10.84 -5.23 -3.55
CA GLY A 23 11.83 -6.20 -4.02
C GLY A 23 11.74 -7.54 -3.32
N LYS A 24 10.71 -7.76 -2.51
CA LYS A 24 10.53 -8.99 -1.76
C LYS A 24 9.10 -9.08 -1.29
N GLN A 25 8.71 -10.25 -0.81
CA GLN A 25 7.42 -10.44 -0.15
C GLN A 25 7.53 -9.93 1.29
N PRO A 26 6.72 -8.96 1.70
CA PRO A 26 6.80 -8.45 3.07
C PRO A 26 6.22 -9.43 4.07
N ALA A 27 6.72 -9.35 5.31
CA ALA A 27 6.16 -10.13 6.41
C ALA A 27 4.80 -9.58 6.79
N THR A 28 3.87 -10.48 7.14
CA THR A 28 2.50 -10.10 7.49
C THR A 28 2.44 -9.45 8.86
N ARG A 29 1.76 -8.31 8.96
CA ARG A 29 1.48 -7.61 10.22
C ARG A 29 2.75 -7.21 10.97
N TYR A 30 3.81 -6.95 10.25
CA TYR A 30 5.09 -6.58 10.82
C TYR A 30 5.56 -5.29 10.15
N ALA A 31 5.74 -4.25 10.96
CA ALA A 31 6.22 -2.96 10.45
C ALA A 31 7.70 -3.08 10.12
N GLU A 32 8.04 -2.82 8.88
CA GLU A 32 9.39 -3.03 8.39
C GLU A 32 9.88 -1.77 7.69
N TYR A 33 11.04 -1.27 8.10
CA TYR A 33 11.66 -0.16 7.40
C TYR A 33 12.23 -0.68 6.10
N SER A 34 11.82 -0.08 4.98
CA SER A 34 12.12 -0.62 3.65
C SER A 34 12.44 0.49 2.67
N SER A 35 13.17 0.12 1.62
CA SER A 35 13.33 0.98 0.45
C SER A 35 12.18 0.69 -0.51
N PHE A 36 11.63 1.76 -1.08
CA PHE A 36 10.57 1.66 -2.09
C PHE A 36 11.19 1.93 -3.45
N LEU A 37 11.05 0.98 -4.37
CA LEU A 37 11.87 0.92 -5.58
C LEU A 37 11.07 1.31 -6.83
N ASP A 38 11.76 1.93 -7.78
CA ASP A 38 11.22 2.17 -9.10
C ASP A 38 11.44 0.95 -10.00
N GLU A 39 11.10 1.09 -11.27
CA GLU A 39 11.17 0.00 -12.24
C GLU A 39 12.61 -0.46 -12.52
N ASN A 40 13.59 0.37 -12.23
CA ASN A 40 14.99 0.04 -12.43
C ASN A 40 15.66 -0.49 -11.17
N GLY A 41 14.91 -0.61 -10.07
CA GLY A 41 15.46 -1.01 -8.79
C GLY A 41 16.11 0.12 -8.01
N ASP A 42 15.97 1.35 -8.48
CA ASP A 42 16.47 2.52 -7.75
C ASP A 42 15.50 2.95 -6.68
N ILE A 43 16.02 3.55 -5.61
CA ILE A 43 15.21 3.92 -4.46
C ILE A 43 14.45 5.22 -4.74
N LEU A 44 13.11 5.14 -4.68
CA LEU A 44 12.25 6.32 -4.74
C LEU A 44 12.14 6.99 -3.38
N ASP A 45 12.01 6.18 -2.33
CA ASP A 45 11.83 6.66 -0.98
C ASP A 45 12.17 5.53 -0.02
N GLN A 46 12.19 5.86 1.27
CA GLN A 46 12.37 4.86 2.33
C GLN A 46 11.36 5.15 3.43
N GLY A 47 10.86 4.10 4.03
CA GLY A 47 9.86 4.27 5.09
C GLY A 47 9.39 2.93 5.60
N ILE A 48 8.24 2.96 6.25
CA ILE A 48 7.66 1.77 6.86
C ILE A 48 6.72 1.12 5.86
N ALA A 49 6.87 -0.19 5.68
CA ALA A 49 5.94 -1.00 4.93
C ALA A 49 5.21 -1.93 5.89
N LEU A 50 3.89 -2.02 5.71
CA LEU A 50 3.02 -2.92 6.47
C LEU A 50 2.20 -3.74 5.49
N TYR A 51 2.10 -5.03 5.72
CA TYR A 51 1.31 -5.92 4.89
C TYR A 51 0.31 -6.66 5.76
N PHE A 52 -0.95 -6.58 5.38
CA PHE A 52 -2.03 -7.27 6.09
C PHE A 52 -2.66 -8.28 5.15
N GLN A 53 -2.64 -9.54 5.54
CA GLN A 53 -3.16 -10.61 4.71
C GLN A 53 -4.64 -10.82 4.99
N SER A 54 -5.40 -11.03 3.92
CA SER A 54 -6.82 -11.36 4.00
C SER A 54 -7.06 -12.57 4.92
N PRO A 55 -8.10 -12.54 5.75
CA PRO A 55 -9.09 -11.49 5.93
C PRO A 55 -8.74 -10.48 7.03
N ASN A 56 -7.57 -10.55 7.60
CA ASN A 56 -7.17 -9.79 8.79
C ASN A 56 -6.65 -8.41 8.41
N SER A 57 -7.50 -7.60 7.80
CA SER A 57 -7.19 -6.26 7.34
C SER A 57 -8.43 -5.39 7.42
N PHE A 58 -8.25 -4.08 7.21
CA PHE A 58 -9.37 -3.14 7.26
C PHE A 58 -10.44 -3.49 6.23
N THR A 59 -10.05 -3.75 4.99
CA THR A 59 -11.00 -4.05 3.91
C THR A 59 -11.41 -5.51 3.87
N GLY A 60 -10.71 -6.39 4.57
CA GLY A 60 -10.87 -7.83 4.45
C GLY A 60 -10.10 -8.45 3.29
N GLU A 61 -9.46 -7.62 2.48
CA GLU A 61 -8.59 -8.04 1.39
C GLU A 61 -7.14 -7.92 1.83
N ASN A 62 -6.19 -8.31 0.97
CA ASN A 62 -4.79 -8.03 1.24
C ASN A 62 -4.55 -6.54 1.14
N ILE A 63 -3.81 -5.97 2.08
CA ILE A 63 -3.48 -4.54 2.09
C ILE A 63 -1.99 -4.36 2.26
N LEU A 64 -1.41 -3.53 1.40
CA LEU A 64 -0.06 -3.01 1.56
C LEU A 64 -0.16 -1.54 1.95
N GLU A 65 0.49 -1.16 3.03
CA GLU A 65 0.59 0.23 3.45
C GLU A 65 2.03 0.68 3.37
N LEU A 66 2.26 1.82 2.71
CA LEU A 66 3.59 2.40 2.55
C LEU A 66 3.58 3.78 3.17
N GLN A 67 4.48 3.99 4.13
CA GLN A 67 4.62 5.28 4.83
C GLN A 67 5.94 5.88 4.43
N GLY A 68 5.89 6.95 3.63
CA GLY A 68 7.09 7.56 3.07
C GLY A 68 7.38 8.94 3.64
N HIS A 69 8.60 9.39 3.46
CA HIS A 69 9.10 10.65 4.02
C HIS A 69 9.56 11.64 2.96
N GLY A 70 9.52 11.28 1.69
CA GLY A 70 10.12 12.06 0.61
C GLY A 70 9.34 13.31 0.19
N GLY A 71 8.21 13.58 0.81
CA GLY A 71 7.38 14.73 0.48
C GLY A 71 6.42 14.47 -0.68
N PRO A 72 5.61 15.49 -1.05
CA PRO A 72 4.52 15.28 -2.00
C PRO A 72 4.96 14.80 -3.38
N ALA A 73 6.08 15.32 -3.90
CA ALA A 73 6.54 14.94 -5.23
C ALA A 73 6.97 13.47 -5.26
N VAL A 74 7.69 13.02 -4.23
CA VAL A 74 8.13 11.63 -4.13
C VAL A 74 6.94 10.72 -3.90
N LEU A 75 5.98 11.15 -3.08
CA LEU A 75 4.76 10.38 -2.86
C LEU A 75 3.99 10.16 -4.16
N GLN A 76 3.95 11.19 -5.02
CA GLN A 76 3.32 11.06 -6.34
C GLN A 76 4.05 10.05 -7.21
N LEU A 77 5.39 10.04 -7.18
CA LEU A 77 6.17 9.05 -7.93
C LEU A 77 5.88 7.64 -7.43
N LEU A 78 5.77 7.48 -6.12
CA LEU A 78 5.45 6.19 -5.53
C LEU A 78 4.04 5.74 -5.90
N LEU A 79 3.08 6.66 -5.90
CA LEU A 79 1.72 6.38 -6.34
C LEU A 79 1.71 5.93 -7.80
N ASN A 80 2.44 6.66 -8.67
CA ASN A 80 2.53 6.30 -10.07
C ASN A 80 3.14 4.91 -10.25
N ARG A 81 4.12 4.57 -9.42
CA ARG A 81 4.72 3.24 -9.45
C ARG A 81 3.69 2.15 -9.13
N CYS A 82 2.83 2.40 -8.14
CA CYS A 82 1.74 1.47 -7.83
C CYS A 82 0.80 1.29 -9.02
N LEU A 83 0.45 2.39 -9.68
CA LEU A 83 -0.43 2.34 -10.85
C LEU A 83 0.22 1.57 -12.00
N ASP A 84 1.50 1.77 -12.23
CA ASP A 84 2.23 1.04 -13.27
C ASP A 84 2.27 -0.46 -12.99
N LEU A 85 2.25 -0.84 -11.72
CA LEU A 85 2.26 -2.25 -11.32
C LEU A 85 0.86 -2.88 -11.30
N GLY A 86 -0.16 -2.12 -11.67
CA GLY A 86 -1.51 -2.66 -11.84
C GLY A 86 -2.57 -2.14 -10.89
N ALA A 87 -2.22 -1.25 -9.98
CA ALA A 87 -3.22 -0.63 -9.11
C ALA A 87 -4.03 0.40 -9.88
N ARG A 88 -5.19 0.76 -9.35
CA ARG A 88 -5.96 1.90 -9.81
C ARG A 88 -6.28 2.79 -8.62
N LEU A 89 -6.56 4.06 -8.89
CA LEU A 89 -6.94 4.97 -7.83
C LEU A 89 -8.28 4.53 -7.22
N ALA A 90 -8.36 4.57 -5.90
CA ALA A 90 -9.59 4.27 -5.20
C ALA A 90 -10.59 5.40 -5.39
N GLN A 91 -11.86 5.04 -5.47
CA GLN A 91 -12.95 6.00 -5.46
C GLN A 91 -13.13 6.56 -4.05
N PRO A 92 -13.69 7.75 -3.89
CA PRO A 92 -13.98 8.26 -2.54
C PRO A 92 -14.82 7.26 -1.75
N GLY A 93 -14.38 6.94 -0.54
CA GLY A 93 -15.07 5.99 0.32
C GLY A 93 -14.91 4.52 -0.04
N GLU A 94 -14.12 4.19 -1.05
CA GLU A 94 -14.02 2.82 -1.53
C GLU A 94 -13.46 1.87 -0.48
N PHE A 95 -12.45 2.29 0.30
CA PHE A 95 -11.90 1.43 1.34
C PHE A 95 -12.94 1.10 2.40
N THR A 96 -13.74 2.08 2.80
CA THR A 96 -14.83 1.88 3.75
C THR A 96 -15.88 0.95 3.16
N LYS A 97 -16.24 1.15 1.91
CA LYS A 97 -17.22 0.30 1.23
C LYS A 97 -16.75 -1.15 1.16
N ARG A 98 -15.48 -1.36 0.81
CA ARG A 98 -14.92 -2.71 0.73
C ARG A 98 -14.89 -3.40 2.09
N ALA A 99 -14.58 -2.64 3.14
CA ALA A 99 -14.61 -3.19 4.50
C ALA A 99 -15.99 -3.71 4.85
N PHE A 100 -17.05 -2.95 4.49
CA PHE A 100 -18.42 -3.38 4.71
C PHE A 100 -18.75 -4.63 3.88
N LEU A 101 -18.39 -4.63 2.59
CA LEU A 101 -18.70 -5.76 1.71
C LEU A 101 -18.01 -7.04 2.16
N ASN A 102 -16.92 -6.93 2.90
CA ASN A 102 -16.18 -8.07 3.42
C ASN A 102 -16.43 -8.30 4.91
N ASP A 103 -17.54 -7.79 5.41
CA ASP A 103 -17.98 -7.96 6.80
C ASP A 103 -16.99 -7.42 7.84
N LYS A 104 -16.29 -6.33 7.50
CA LYS A 104 -15.33 -5.71 8.40
C LYS A 104 -15.90 -4.53 9.18
N LEU A 105 -17.05 -4.02 8.74
CA LEU A 105 -17.73 -2.90 9.39
C LEU A 105 -19.11 -3.33 9.86
N ASP A 106 -19.49 -2.87 11.05
CA ASP A 106 -20.84 -2.98 11.54
C ASP A 106 -21.68 -1.82 10.99
N LEU A 107 -22.84 -2.15 10.52
CA LEU A 107 -23.84 -1.14 10.16
C LEU A 107 -24.76 -0.94 11.32
N ALA A 108 -24.29 -0.16 12.26
CA ALA A 108 -25.11 0.10 13.42
C ALA A 108 -26.13 1.19 13.12
#